data_c23a3296c099c7d9c1506546eded4e09
#
_entry.id   c23a3296c099c7d9c1506546eded4e09
#
_cell.length_a   1.000
_cell.length_b   1.000
_cell.length_c   1.000
_cell.angle_alpha   90.00
_cell.angle_beta   90.00
_cell.angle_gamma   90.00
#
_symmetry.space_group_name_H-M   'P 1'
#
loop_
_entity.id
_entity.type
_entity.pdbx_description
1 polymer ?
#
loop_
_entity_poly.entity_id
_entity_poly.type
_entity_poly.pdbx_seq_one_letter_code
_entity_poly.pdbx_strand_id
1 'polypeptide(L)'
;MASTFFGLHIGSSALSSFQVATNTTANNIANVKTTGYTRQEATLQAKDAINVTARYGSVGTGVTVTSIKQQRDLYYDNKYWENNSYYGRYEQKLYYMEQIQNYFKDNGSSVKGFSSVFSQMFSDLDTLRSKPSDKTVRNQFISSAQSLCTYFNQMSDNLSKLQDDCNEEIRNNVDKINSISEKISLLNKEINQIETGTGVEASSLRDERANLIDSLSKIVNVSYNETEVQNTNGDNLGGTNFSLYINGEKVVEGKDYRKLICESSKTKNNQTDNDDMYKIYWEDTKMEFSATAGTAGGSLKALFEVRDGDNLENFKGKVTKADSYSLTVENISIDNIKSLNLPDKDGKITVNNISYSYDSWEAQVDAQGNIKSVTFNLSKDKVIADPEKTVAEGYLLNAGSAINARGIPYYMTQLNEFVRNFSEMFNQIESKGQNLNGDTPPTFFEAITNTAKVYDFSESEAYSKLPDGQTATINSSSNTYYRMTAANFSVNKDVMNDVSLFATSTDYVKTDSCDIVDELKKLQSEKTVYRGDKAESFLETIISNVSVDTEKAETYNKLYSNLEQTIANQRTSVSGVDEDEEALNLVKFQYSYNMASKIISVMNQMLDKLINDTGVA
;
A
#
# COMPACT_ATOMS: atom_id res chain seq x y z
N MET A 1 63.59 21.50 -34.03
CA MET A 1 62.81 22.59 -34.66
C MET A 1 61.33 22.17 -34.61
N ALA A 2 60.47 23.04 -34.13
CA ALA A 2 59.04 22.80 -34.24
C ALA A 2 58.75 22.65 -35.74
N SER A 3 58.04 21.57 -36.12
CA SER A 3 57.67 21.31 -37.53
C SER A 3 56.88 22.51 -38.08
N THR A 4 57.12 22.89 -39.32
CA THR A 4 56.34 23.94 -40.02
C THR A 4 54.83 23.60 -40.04
N PHE A 5 54.46 22.34 -39.81
CA PHE A 5 53.10 21.85 -39.70
C PHE A 5 52.49 21.97 -38.26
N PHE A 6 53.28 22.48 -37.28
CA PHE A 6 52.83 22.50 -35.87
C PHE A 6 51.60 23.38 -35.67
N GLY A 7 51.57 24.57 -36.30
CA GLY A 7 50.40 25.43 -36.28
C GLY A 7 49.14 24.83 -36.91
N LEU A 8 49.30 23.99 -37.95
CA LEU A 8 48.20 23.26 -38.57
C LEU A 8 47.64 22.23 -37.59
N HIS A 9 48.48 21.53 -36.83
CA HIS A 9 48.06 20.59 -35.79
C HIS A 9 47.25 21.26 -34.68
N ILE A 10 47.69 22.45 -34.23
CA ILE A 10 46.96 23.25 -33.21
C ILE A 10 45.59 23.66 -33.78
N GLY A 11 45.54 24.18 -34.99
CA GLY A 11 44.30 24.57 -35.66
C GLY A 11 43.33 23.41 -35.88
N SER A 12 43.83 22.27 -36.32
CA SER A 12 43.01 21.05 -36.55
C SER A 12 42.45 20.48 -35.23
N SER A 13 43.28 20.43 -34.19
CA SER A 13 42.82 19.97 -32.85
C SER A 13 41.74 20.89 -32.27
N ALA A 14 41.90 22.20 -32.42
CA ALA A 14 40.91 23.18 -32.01
C ALA A 14 39.61 23.07 -32.79
N LEU A 15 39.69 22.93 -34.11
CA LEU A 15 38.54 22.77 -35.00
C LEU A 15 37.72 21.57 -34.61
N SER A 16 38.34 20.40 -34.45
CA SER A 16 37.68 19.16 -34.02
C SER A 16 37.03 19.28 -32.63
N SER A 17 37.73 19.86 -31.68
CA SER A 17 37.24 20.02 -30.32
C SER A 17 36.02 20.96 -30.23
N PHE A 18 36.06 22.12 -30.92
CA PHE A 18 34.93 23.05 -30.95
C PHE A 18 33.76 22.52 -31.78
N GLN A 19 33.99 21.67 -32.78
CA GLN A 19 32.89 20.98 -33.47
C GLN A 19 32.15 20.02 -32.56
N VAL A 20 32.86 19.24 -31.73
CA VAL A 20 32.25 18.35 -30.74
C VAL A 20 31.46 19.17 -29.73
N ALA A 21 32.02 20.24 -29.18
CA ALA A 21 31.34 21.14 -28.25
C ALA A 21 30.07 21.76 -28.83
N THR A 22 30.14 22.22 -30.12
CA THR A 22 28.98 22.76 -30.84
C THR A 22 27.88 21.70 -31.02
N ASN A 23 28.24 20.47 -31.37
CA ASN A 23 27.28 19.37 -31.53
C ASN A 23 26.63 18.98 -30.22
N THR A 24 27.39 18.96 -29.12
CA THR A 24 26.85 18.68 -27.77
C THR A 24 25.84 19.74 -27.35
N THR A 25 26.19 21.03 -27.51
CA THR A 25 25.29 22.15 -27.24
C THR A 25 24.02 22.10 -28.11
N ALA A 26 24.16 21.83 -29.40
CA ALA A 26 23.02 21.67 -30.32
C ALA A 26 22.10 20.49 -29.88
N ASN A 27 22.69 19.40 -29.41
CA ASN A 27 21.95 18.26 -28.89
C ASN A 27 21.19 18.62 -27.59
N ASN A 28 21.80 19.39 -26.68
CA ASN A 28 21.13 19.91 -25.49
C ASN A 28 19.90 20.76 -25.86
N ILE A 29 20.07 21.72 -26.79
CA ILE A 29 18.96 22.58 -27.26
C ILE A 29 17.84 21.73 -27.88
N ALA A 30 18.17 20.73 -28.70
CA ALA A 30 17.18 19.88 -29.33
C ALA A 30 16.35 19.07 -28.31
N ASN A 31 16.94 18.72 -27.17
CA ASN A 31 16.34 17.88 -26.13
C ASN A 31 15.84 18.64 -24.90
N VAL A 32 15.81 19.96 -24.91
CA VAL A 32 15.40 20.78 -23.75
C VAL A 32 14.00 20.43 -23.22
N LYS A 33 13.09 19.98 -24.10
CA LYS A 33 11.71 19.55 -23.75
C LYS A 33 11.56 18.04 -23.58
N THR A 34 12.64 17.29 -23.76
CA THR A 34 12.62 15.83 -23.59
C THR A 34 12.61 15.49 -22.10
N THR A 35 11.56 14.84 -21.61
CA THR A 35 11.42 14.47 -20.20
C THR A 35 12.57 13.57 -19.76
N GLY A 36 13.22 13.95 -18.66
CA GLY A 36 14.32 13.19 -18.07
C GLY A 36 15.67 13.35 -18.78
N TYR A 37 15.76 14.19 -19.82
CA TYR A 37 17.03 14.50 -20.45
C TYR A 37 17.93 15.32 -19.52
N THR A 38 19.17 14.91 -19.39
CA THR A 38 20.19 15.57 -18.57
C THR A 38 21.17 16.32 -19.47
N ARG A 39 21.46 17.59 -19.13
CA ARG A 39 22.45 18.43 -19.83
C ARG A 39 23.79 17.72 -19.94
N GLN A 40 24.38 17.75 -21.14
CA GLN A 40 25.69 17.19 -21.42
C GLN A 40 26.71 18.32 -21.61
N GLU A 41 27.92 18.14 -21.08
CA GLU A 41 28.99 19.08 -21.21
C GLU A 41 30.24 18.43 -21.82
N ALA A 42 30.81 19.06 -22.86
CA ALA A 42 32.05 18.63 -23.44
C ALA A 42 33.22 19.24 -22.67
N THR A 43 34.01 18.40 -21.98
CA THR A 43 35.20 18.84 -21.21
C THR A 43 36.37 19.10 -22.14
N LEU A 44 36.76 20.37 -22.25
CA LEU A 44 37.89 20.83 -23.06
C LEU A 44 39.15 20.89 -22.20
N GLN A 45 40.23 20.25 -22.66
CA GLN A 45 41.54 20.25 -21.98
C GLN A 45 42.65 20.62 -22.94
N ALA A 46 43.61 21.42 -22.45
CA ALA A 46 44.84 21.66 -23.21
C ALA A 46 45.65 20.38 -23.38
N LYS A 47 46.12 20.10 -24.60
CA LYS A 47 47.03 18.98 -24.84
C LYS A 47 48.42 19.23 -24.23
N ASP A 48 49.11 18.14 -23.90
CA ASP A 48 50.42 18.19 -23.30
C ASP A 48 51.39 19.05 -24.16
N ALA A 49 52.10 19.97 -23.47
CA ALA A 49 53.07 20.84 -24.13
C ALA A 49 54.34 20.06 -24.50
N ILE A 50 54.89 20.36 -25.67
CA ILE A 50 56.18 19.79 -26.10
C ILE A 50 57.33 20.69 -25.64
N ASN A 51 58.29 20.10 -24.92
CA ASN A 51 59.51 20.77 -24.54
C ASN A 51 60.42 20.98 -25.76
N VAL A 52 60.77 22.22 -26.03
CA VAL A 52 61.67 22.59 -27.14
C VAL A 52 62.98 23.12 -26.52
N THR A 53 64.08 22.67 -27.06
CA THR A 53 65.46 23.07 -26.63
C THR A 53 65.82 24.55 -26.91
N ALA A 54 64.86 25.34 -27.34
CA ALA A 54 64.98 26.77 -27.54
C ALA A 54 64.74 27.57 -26.26
N ARG A 55 65.18 28.84 -26.19
CA ARG A 55 65.04 29.71 -24.98
C ARG A 55 63.60 29.95 -24.50
N TYR A 56 62.61 29.70 -25.31
CA TYR A 56 61.16 29.84 -24.95
C TYR A 56 60.57 28.58 -24.31
N GLY A 57 61.32 27.50 -24.10
CA GLY A 57 60.96 26.36 -23.27
C GLY A 57 59.93 25.44 -23.90
N SER A 58 58.69 25.36 -23.36
CA SER A 58 57.63 24.48 -23.80
C SER A 58 56.59 25.19 -24.69
N VAL A 59 56.08 24.49 -25.67
CA VAL A 59 55.05 24.98 -26.62
C VAL A 59 53.77 24.13 -26.50
N GLY A 60 52.62 24.79 -26.36
CA GLY A 60 51.32 24.13 -26.29
C GLY A 60 50.93 23.45 -27.62
N THR A 61 50.34 22.29 -27.57
CA THR A 61 50.00 21.46 -28.76
C THR A 61 48.53 21.53 -29.18
N GLY A 62 47.76 22.41 -28.59
CA GLY A 62 46.34 22.62 -28.90
C GLY A 62 45.39 22.17 -27.79
N VAL A 63 44.15 21.86 -28.15
CA VAL A 63 43.07 21.46 -27.24
C VAL A 63 42.47 20.12 -27.69
N THR A 64 41.96 19.39 -26.74
CA THR A 64 41.19 18.14 -27.02
C THR A 64 39.94 18.11 -26.13
N VAL A 65 38.90 17.46 -26.61
CA VAL A 65 37.76 17.01 -25.78
C VAL A 65 38.18 15.71 -25.12
N THR A 66 38.18 15.68 -23.80
CA THR A 66 38.55 14.49 -23.03
C THR A 66 37.31 13.61 -22.75
N SER A 67 36.16 14.22 -22.55
CA SER A 67 34.89 13.51 -22.30
C SER A 67 33.69 14.40 -22.57
N ILE A 68 32.54 13.78 -22.83
CA ILE A 68 31.22 14.40 -22.74
C ILE A 68 30.57 13.74 -21.54
N LYS A 69 30.20 14.54 -20.54
CA LYS A 69 29.60 14.04 -19.28
C LYS A 69 28.25 14.68 -19.03
N GLN A 70 27.39 13.93 -18.34
CA GLN A 70 26.14 14.47 -17.84
C GLN A 70 26.37 15.37 -16.63
N GLN A 71 25.66 16.50 -16.58
CA GLN A 71 25.66 17.39 -15.42
C GLN A 71 24.52 16.95 -14.48
N ARG A 72 24.81 15.98 -13.61
CA ARG A 72 23.82 15.35 -12.74
C ARG A 72 24.28 15.39 -11.28
N ASP A 73 23.34 15.69 -10.35
CA ASP A 73 23.59 15.66 -8.93
C ASP A 73 22.73 14.58 -8.26
N LEU A 74 23.39 13.51 -7.81
CA LEU A 74 22.78 12.36 -7.17
C LEU A 74 22.03 12.68 -5.87
N TYR A 75 22.36 13.79 -5.22
CA TYR A 75 21.67 14.24 -4.02
C TYR A 75 20.20 14.58 -4.30
N TYR A 76 19.96 15.29 -5.42
CA TYR A 76 18.58 15.63 -5.83
C TYR A 76 17.83 14.43 -6.36
N ASP A 77 18.51 13.48 -7.01
CA ASP A 77 17.89 12.21 -7.44
C ASP A 77 17.41 11.39 -6.24
N ASN A 78 18.26 11.20 -5.23
CA ASN A 78 17.90 10.48 -4.02
C ASN A 78 16.73 11.15 -3.28
N LYS A 79 16.76 12.49 -3.15
CA LYS A 79 15.64 13.24 -2.56
C LYS A 79 14.35 13.08 -3.34
N TYR A 80 14.44 13.09 -4.67
CA TYR A 80 13.29 12.89 -5.54
C TYR A 80 12.68 11.52 -5.31
N TRP A 81 13.47 10.43 -5.34
CA TRP A 81 12.98 9.07 -5.16
C TRP A 81 12.39 8.83 -3.78
N GLU A 82 13.03 9.33 -2.74
CA GLU A 82 12.50 9.26 -1.38
C GLU A 82 11.13 9.95 -1.28
N ASN A 83 11.04 11.20 -1.74
CA ASN A 83 9.79 11.95 -1.72
C ASN A 83 8.71 11.29 -2.60
N ASN A 84 9.08 10.80 -3.80
CA ASN A 84 8.16 10.16 -4.73
C ASN A 84 7.57 8.86 -4.16
N SER A 85 8.32 8.15 -3.33
CA SER A 85 7.82 7.00 -2.57
C SER A 85 6.73 7.40 -1.57
N TYR A 86 6.91 8.49 -0.82
CA TYR A 86 5.85 9.03 0.05
C TYR A 86 4.66 9.54 -0.75
N TYR A 87 4.90 10.24 -1.84
CA TYR A 87 3.84 10.73 -2.73
C TYR A 87 2.99 9.58 -3.27
N GLY A 88 3.61 8.54 -3.83
CA GLY A 88 2.91 7.35 -4.34
C GLY A 88 2.09 6.63 -3.27
N ARG A 89 2.62 6.55 -2.01
CA ARG A 89 1.88 5.97 -0.88
C ARG A 89 0.62 6.77 -0.56
N TYR A 90 0.72 8.10 -0.42
CA TYR A 90 -0.44 8.90 -0.01
C TYR A 90 -1.43 9.16 -1.14
N GLU A 91 -0.98 9.22 -2.40
CA GLU A 91 -1.86 9.26 -3.57
C GLU A 91 -2.74 8.01 -3.64
N GLN A 92 -2.15 6.84 -3.52
CA GLN A 92 -2.86 5.56 -3.54
C GLN A 92 -3.80 5.42 -2.34
N LYS A 93 -3.32 5.79 -1.15
CA LYS A 93 -4.12 5.76 0.07
C LYS A 93 -5.32 6.68 -0.02
N LEU A 94 -5.15 7.91 -0.53
CA LEU A 94 -6.24 8.87 -0.71
C LEU A 94 -7.31 8.31 -1.65
N TYR A 95 -6.90 7.74 -2.79
CA TYR A 95 -7.82 7.16 -3.76
C TYR A 95 -8.78 6.13 -3.13
N TYR A 96 -8.25 5.20 -2.33
CA TYR A 96 -9.08 4.18 -1.68
C TYR A 96 -9.86 4.71 -0.47
N MET A 97 -9.27 5.61 0.30
CA MET A 97 -9.99 6.23 1.44
C MET A 97 -11.17 7.07 1.00
N GLU A 98 -11.08 7.78 -0.13
CA GLU A 98 -12.21 8.49 -0.73
C GLU A 98 -13.33 7.53 -1.16
N GLN A 99 -13.01 6.35 -1.70
CA GLN A 99 -14.01 5.34 -2.03
C GLN A 99 -14.70 4.80 -0.78
N ILE A 100 -13.93 4.44 0.27
CA ILE A 100 -14.48 4.02 1.55
C ILE A 100 -15.38 5.13 2.13
N GLN A 101 -14.93 6.39 2.12
CA GLN A 101 -15.72 7.52 2.58
C GLN A 101 -17.04 7.68 1.79
N ASN A 102 -17.02 7.46 0.47
CA ASN A 102 -18.20 7.53 -0.37
C ASN A 102 -19.24 6.47 -0.01
N TYR A 103 -18.83 5.27 0.40
CA TYR A 103 -19.74 4.22 0.87
C TYR A 103 -20.44 4.60 2.17
N PHE A 104 -19.74 5.29 3.08
CA PHE A 104 -20.31 5.73 4.37
C PHE A 104 -21.04 7.07 4.33
N LYS A 105 -21.09 7.77 3.17
CA LYS A 105 -21.80 9.06 3.06
C LYS A 105 -23.28 8.92 3.38
N ASP A 106 -23.76 9.83 4.24
CA ASP A 106 -25.16 10.06 4.55
C ASP A 106 -25.44 11.55 4.46
N ASN A 107 -26.16 11.98 3.44
CA ASN A 107 -26.56 13.38 3.29
C ASN A 107 -28.09 13.61 3.50
N GLY A 108 -28.77 12.60 4.02
CA GLY A 108 -30.14 12.63 4.49
C GLY A 108 -31.22 12.84 3.42
N SER A 109 -30.90 13.46 2.29
CA SER A 109 -31.89 13.84 1.27
C SER A 109 -31.75 13.05 -0.03
N SER A 110 -30.56 12.83 -0.52
CA SER A 110 -30.33 12.14 -1.80
C SER A 110 -29.64 10.79 -1.64
N VAL A 111 -28.83 10.63 -0.59
CA VAL A 111 -28.19 9.36 -0.22
C VAL A 111 -28.61 9.02 1.20
N LYS A 112 -29.36 7.94 1.36
CA LYS A 112 -29.73 7.40 2.67
C LYS A 112 -28.58 6.54 3.18
N GLY A 113 -27.80 7.09 4.08
CA GLY A 113 -26.79 6.35 4.81
C GLY A 113 -27.39 5.71 6.06
N PHE A 114 -26.49 5.26 6.92
CA PHE A 114 -26.91 4.52 8.12
C PHE A 114 -27.79 5.33 9.07
N SER A 115 -27.37 6.57 9.42
CA SER A 115 -28.14 7.38 10.38
C SER A 115 -29.58 7.57 9.92
N SER A 116 -29.78 7.75 8.61
CA SER A 116 -31.11 7.86 8.01
C SER A 116 -31.91 6.56 8.12
N VAL A 117 -31.30 5.41 7.78
CA VAL A 117 -31.98 4.10 7.79
C VAL A 117 -32.25 3.64 9.22
N PHE A 118 -31.29 3.83 10.12
CA PHE A 118 -31.42 3.50 11.54
C PHE A 118 -32.48 4.35 12.24
N SER A 119 -32.45 5.66 12.06
CA SER A 119 -33.46 6.58 12.60
C SER A 119 -34.87 6.28 12.06
N GLN A 120 -34.99 5.89 10.77
CA GLN A 120 -36.26 5.52 10.18
C GLN A 120 -36.83 4.25 10.83
N MET A 121 -35.98 3.24 11.09
CA MET A 121 -36.43 2.02 11.77
C MET A 121 -37.00 2.32 13.15
N PHE A 122 -36.33 3.19 13.94
CA PHE A 122 -36.83 3.58 15.28
C PHE A 122 -38.03 4.51 15.23
N SER A 123 -38.18 5.34 14.20
CA SER A 123 -39.40 6.12 13.94
C SER A 123 -40.60 5.23 13.64
N ASP A 124 -40.40 4.18 12.84
CA ASP A 124 -41.45 3.21 12.53
C ASP A 124 -41.79 2.34 13.74
N LEU A 125 -40.80 2.04 14.60
CA LEU A 125 -41.01 1.38 15.89
C LEU A 125 -41.84 2.28 16.83
N ASP A 126 -41.64 3.59 16.84
CA ASP A 126 -42.45 4.54 17.59
C ASP A 126 -43.89 4.63 17.05
N THR A 127 -44.05 4.57 15.74
CA THR A 127 -45.39 4.50 15.12
C THR A 127 -46.09 3.20 15.53
N LEU A 128 -45.37 2.07 15.57
CA LEU A 128 -45.88 0.77 16.04
C LEU A 128 -46.34 0.82 17.50
N ARG A 129 -45.62 1.57 18.36
CA ARG A 129 -46.02 1.82 19.75
C ARG A 129 -47.44 2.40 19.85
N SER A 130 -47.81 3.27 18.92
CA SER A 130 -49.14 3.92 18.89
C SER A 130 -50.25 3.00 18.37
N LYS A 131 -49.92 1.97 17.59
CA LYS A 131 -50.88 1.04 16.97
C LYS A 131 -50.32 -0.38 16.93
N PRO A 132 -50.11 -1.05 18.08
CA PRO A 132 -49.36 -2.31 18.15
C PRO A 132 -50.05 -3.50 17.47
N SER A 133 -51.38 -3.46 17.30
CA SER A 133 -52.16 -4.53 16.64
C SER A 133 -52.35 -4.31 15.14
N ASP A 134 -51.97 -3.14 14.59
CA ASP A 134 -52.16 -2.80 13.17
C ASP A 134 -51.09 -3.51 12.32
N LYS A 135 -51.56 -4.47 11.47
CA LYS A 135 -50.66 -5.24 10.58
C LYS A 135 -49.90 -4.37 9.58
N THR A 136 -50.49 -3.25 9.15
CA THR A 136 -49.80 -2.34 8.22
C THR A 136 -48.62 -1.63 8.87
N VAL A 137 -48.82 -1.17 10.12
CA VAL A 137 -47.75 -0.52 10.89
C VAL A 137 -46.65 -1.51 11.28
N ARG A 138 -47.02 -2.76 11.63
CA ARG A 138 -46.05 -3.85 11.86
C ARG A 138 -45.22 -4.11 10.61
N ASN A 139 -45.88 -4.23 9.45
CA ASN A 139 -45.18 -4.45 8.18
C ASN A 139 -44.25 -3.29 7.82
N GLN A 140 -44.62 -2.06 8.12
CA GLN A 140 -43.76 -0.88 7.89
C GLN A 140 -42.48 -0.96 8.75
N PHE A 141 -42.61 -1.26 10.05
CA PHE A 141 -41.46 -1.45 10.95
C PHE A 141 -40.55 -2.59 10.48
N ILE A 142 -41.10 -3.77 10.16
CA ILE A 142 -40.32 -4.93 9.70
C ILE A 142 -39.60 -4.60 8.39
N SER A 143 -40.24 -3.85 7.47
CA SER A 143 -39.64 -3.41 6.21
C SER A 143 -38.48 -2.42 6.43
N SER A 144 -38.59 -1.53 7.42
CA SER A 144 -37.49 -0.62 7.76
C SER A 144 -36.35 -1.35 8.48
N ALA A 145 -36.62 -2.35 9.30
CA ALA A 145 -35.60 -3.24 9.87
C ALA A 145 -34.88 -4.05 8.77
N GLN A 146 -35.61 -4.56 7.78
CA GLN A 146 -35.00 -5.23 6.63
C GLN A 146 -34.15 -4.26 5.79
N SER A 147 -34.55 -2.99 5.67
CA SER A 147 -33.74 -1.98 5.00
C SER A 147 -32.41 -1.72 5.73
N LEU A 148 -32.41 -1.78 7.07
CA LEU A 148 -31.18 -1.71 7.86
C LEU A 148 -30.26 -2.92 7.57
N CYS A 149 -30.81 -4.15 7.55
CA CYS A 149 -30.05 -5.34 7.20
C CYS A 149 -29.44 -5.21 5.79
N THR A 150 -30.24 -4.78 4.81
CA THR A 150 -29.79 -4.56 3.42
C THR A 150 -28.67 -3.54 3.34
N TYR A 151 -28.72 -2.46 4.14
CA TYR A 151 -27.65 -1.46 4.21
C TYR A 151 -26.33 -2.11 4.66
N PHE A 152 -26.33 -2.90 5.75
CA PHE A 152 -25.13 -3.58 6.23
C PHE A 152 -24.58 -4.59 5.23
N ASN A 153 -25.46 -5.37 4.56
CA ASN A 153 -25.04 -6.30 3.52
C ASN A 153 -24.35 -5.58 2.35
N GLN A 154 -24.95 -4.49 1.84
CA GLN A 154 -24.35 -3.68 0.76
C GLN A 154 -23.02 -3.08 1.16
N MET A 155 -22.91 -2.60 2.40
CA MET A 155 -21.66 -2.04 2.91
C MET A 155 -20.55 -3.09 2.96
N SER A 156 -20.87 -4.29 3.48
CA SER A 156 -19.95 -5.43 3.51
C SER A 156 -19.52 -5.83 2.09
N ASP A 157 -20.46 -5.95 1.16
CA ASP A 157 -20.20 -6.30 -0.24
C ASP A 157 -19.29 -5.26 -0.94
N ASN A 158 -19.52 -3.97 -0.69
CA ASN A 158 -18.73 -2.90 -1.27
C ASN A 158 -17.29 -2.92 -0.73
N LEU A 159 -17.11 -3.10 0.59
CA LEU A 159 -15.78 -3.20 1.20
C LEU A 159 -15.05 -4.47 0.75
N SER A 160 -15.75 -5.60 0.60
CA SER A 160 -15.20 -6.84 0.08
C SER A 160 -14.70 -6.67 -1.37
N LYS A 161 -15.49 -6.06 -2.25
CA LYS A 161 -15.07 -5.75 -3.63
C LYS A 161 -13.84 -4.83 -3.66
N LEU A 162 -13.82 -3.82 -2.79
CA LEU A 162 -12.67 -2.92 -2.70
C LEU A 162 -11.40 -3.64 -2.23
N GLN A 163 -11.54 -4.68 -1.38
CA GLN A 163 -10.44 -5.54 -0.97
C GLN A 163 -9.89 -6.36 -2.15
N ASP A 164 -10.77 -6.87 -3.01
CA ASP A 164 -10.39 -7.56 -4.25
C ASP A 164 -9.69 -6.60 -5.24
N ASP A 165 -10.21 -5.38 -5.41
CA ASP A 165 -9.58 -4.37 -6.27
C ASP A 165 -8.16 -4.02 -5.80
N CYS A 166 -7.96 -3.84 -4.48
CA CYS A 166 -6.62 -3.67 -3.91
C CYS A 166 -5.72 -4.88 -4.19
N ASN A 167 -6.27 -6.09 -4.09
CA ASN A 167 -5.54 -7.33 -4.32
C ASN A 167 -5.04 -7.46 -5.77
N GLU A 168 -5.89 -7.17 -6.74
CA GLU A 168 -5.49 -7.16 -8.16
C GLU A 168 -4.49 -6.03 -8.48
N GLU A 169 -4.63 -4.88 -7.85
CA GLU A 169 -3.68 -3.78 -8.06
C GLU A 169 -2.30 -4.09 -7.47
N ILE A 170 -2.22 -4.84 -6.37
CA ILE A 170 -0.95 -5.38 -5.85
C ILE A 170 -0.25 -6.23 -6.92
N ARG A 171 -0.96 -7.13 -7.57
CA ARG A 171 -0.43 -7.96 -8.66
C ARG A 171 0.09 -7.11 -9.81
N ASN A 172 -0.71 -6.13 -10.25
CA ASN A 172 -0.31 -5.21 -11.32
C ASN A 172 0.96 -4.41 -10.97
N ASN A 173 1.11 -4.01 -9.71
CA ASN A 173 2.31 -3.31 -9.24
C ASN A 173 3.53 -4.23 -9.21
N VAL A 174 3.38 -5.49 -8.82
CA VAL A 174 4.46 -6.50 -8.87
C VAL A 174 4.91 -6.73 -10.31
N ASP A 175 3.99 -6.85 -11.27
CA ASP A 175 4.30 -7.00 -12.69
C ASP A 175 5.05 -5.77 -13.24
N LYS A 176 4.67 -4.56 -12.83
CA LYS A 176 5.39 -3.32 -13.18
C LYS A 176 6.80 -3.31 -12.58
N ILE A 177 6.97 -3.68 -11.29
CA ILE A 177 8.30 -3.78 -10.65
C ILE A 177 9.19 -4.73 -11.42
N ASN A 178 8.71 -5.92 -11.77
CA ASN A 178 9.46 -6.92 -12.54
C ASN A 178 9.87 -6.39 -13.92
N SER A 179 8.93 -5.79 -14.66
CA SER A 179 9.19 -5.23 -15.99
C SER A 179 10.23 -4.10 -15.94
N ILE A 180 10.15 -3.21 -14.94
CA ILE A 180 11.12 -2.12 -14.78
C ILE A 180 12.48 -2.69 -14.38
N SER A 181 12.55 -3.64 -13.49
CA SER A 181 13.80 -4.28 -13.05
C SER A 181 14.52 -4.99 -14.20
N GLU A 182 13.78 -5.70 -15.04
CA GLU A 182 14.30 -6.33 -16.26
C GLU A 182 14.88 -5.29 -17.22
N LYS A 183 14.16 -4.21 -17.51
CA LYS A 183 14.63 -3.13 -18.39
C LYS A 183 15.90 -2.48 -17.84
N ILE A 184 15.96 -2.21 -16.55
CA ILE A 184 17.15 -1.64 -15.90
C ILE A 184 18.35 -2.58 -16.05
N SER A 185 18.17 -3.90 -15.88
CA SER A 185 19.25 -4.88 -16.07
C SER A 185 19.79 -4.90 -17.50
N LEU A 186 18.90 -4.78 -18.50
CA LEU A 186 19.28 -4.68 -19.91
C LEU A 186 20.04 -3.38 -20.19
N LEU A 187 19.55 -2.23 -19.69
CA LEU A 187 20.24 -0.94 -19.82
C LEU A 187 21.62 -0.97 -19.15
N ASN A 188 21.76 -1.57 -17.98
CA ASN A 188 23.07 -1.73 -17.34
C ASN A 188 24.06 -2.52 -18.21
N LYS A 189 23.58 -3.57 -18.87
CA LYS A 189 24.41 -4.35 -19.81
C LYS A 189 24.84 -3.48 -21.01
N GLU A 190 23.94 -2.70 -21.61
CA GLU A 190 24.23 -1.83 -22.75
C GLU A 190 25.17 -0.69 -22.36
N ILE A 191 24.94 -0.05 -21.21
CA ILE A 191 25.81 0.98 -20.64
C ILE A 191 27.24 0.43 -20.48
N ASN A 192 27.38 -0.73 -19.83
CA ASN A 192 28.70 -1.34 -19.63
C ASN A 192 29.38 -1.74 -20.96
N GLN A 193 28.64 -2.16 -21.98
CA GLN A 193 29.20 -2.45 -23.30
C GLN A 193 29.79 -1.20 -23.98
N ILE A 194 29.18 -0.03 -23.77
CA ILE A 194 29.67 1.25 -24.33
C ILE A 194 30.83 1.79 -23.48
N GLU A 195 30.69 1.79 -22.16
CA GLU A 195 31.62 2.49 -21.26
C GLU A 195 32.91 1.71 -20.99
N THR A 196 32.82 0.36 -20.90
CA THR A 196 34.00 -0.47 -20.60
C THR A 196 35.05 -0.39 -21.72
N GLY A 197 36.25 0.04 -21.37
CA GLY A 197 37.39 0.13 -22.29
C GLY A 197 37.40 1.34 -23.20
N THR A 198 36.33 2.12 -23.29
CA THR A 198 36.24 3.33 -24.13
C THR A 198 36.37 4.61 -23.34
N GLY A 199 35.96 4.61 -22.06
CA GLY A 199 35.85 5.82 -21.21
C GLY A 199 34.76 6.81 -21.66
N VAL A 200 33.87 6.39 -22.59
CA VAL A 200 32.76 7.19 -23.10
C VAL A 200 31.52 6.94 -22.25
N GLU A 201 30.91 7.99 -21.75
CA GLU A 201 29.69 7.89 -20.95
C GLU A 201 28.45 7.66 -21.83
N ALA A 202 27.64 6.65 -21.51
CA ALA A 202 26.41 6.29 -22.23
C ALA A 202 25.21 7.14 -21.74
N SER A 203 25.30 8.47 -21.89
CA SER A 203 24.41 9.47 -21.28
C SER A 203 22.92 9.20 -21.52
N SER A 204 22.49 8.90 -22.75
CA SER A 204 21.08 8.66 -23.08
C SER A 204 20.53 7.40 -22.41
N LEU A 205 21.32 6.32 -22.30
CA LEU A 205 20.90 5.10 -21.60
C LEU A 205 20.86 5.28 -20.09
N ARG A 206 21.74 6.11 -19.54
CA ARG A 206 21.74 6.50 -18.13
C ARG A 206 20.49 7.35 -17.80
N ASP A 207 20.06 8.26 -18.68
CA ASP A 207 18.82 9.01 -18.56
C ASP A 207 17.59 8.08 -18.58
N GLU A 208 17.55 7.13 -19.53
CA GLU A 208 16.45 6.15 -19.59
C GLU A 208 16.40 5.29 -18.33
N ARG A 209 17.56 4.82 -17.84
CA ARG A 209 17.63 4.08 -16.55
C ARG A 209 17.10 4.91 -15.39
N ALA A 210 17.44 6.19 -15.33
CA ALA A 210 16.97 7.07 -14.27
C ALA A 210 15.45 7.30 -14.32
N ASN A 211 14.87 7.47 -15.51
CA ASN A 211 13.42 7.60 -15.68
C ASN A 211 12.66 6.34 -15.24
N LEU A 212 13.26 5.16 -15.45
CA LEU A 212 12.70 3.90 -14.94
C LEU A 212 12.76 3.85 -13.41
N ILE A 213 13.85 4.33 -12.80
CA ILE A 213 13.97 4.41 -11.33
C ILE A 213 12.98 5.45 -10.77
N ASP A 214 12.79 6.59 -11.43
CA ASP A 214 11.77 7.58 -11.07
C ASP A 214 10.37 6.94 -11.02
N SER A 215 10.03 6.14 -12.04
CA SER A 215 8.76 5.41 -12.11
C SER A 215 8.63 4.33 -11.03
N LEU A 216 9.71 3.61 -10.73
CA LEU A 216 9.75 2.57 -9.72
C LEU A 216 9.63 3.14 -8.31
N SER A 217 10.24 4.31 -8.05
CA SER A 217 10.23 4.96 -6.74
C SER A 217 8.82 5.37 -6.28
N LYS A 218 7.88 5.56 -7.20
CA LYS A 218 6.46 5.80 -6.87
C LYS A 218 5.75 4.53 -6.37
N ILE A 219 6.22 3.35 -6.81
CA ILE A 219 5.60 2.06 -6.47
C ILE A 219 6.19 1.48 -5.18
N VAL A 220 7.51 1.59 -5.00
CA VAL A 220 8.26 1.08 -3.84
C VAL A 220 9.36 2.05 -3.44
N ASN A 221 9.85 1.93 -2.20
CA ASN A 221 11.03 2.69 -1.79
C ASN A 221 12.27 2.12 -2.47
N VAL A 222 13.04 2.97 -3.16
CA VAL A 222 14.22 2.59 -3.92
C VAL A 222 15.49 3.21 -3.35
N SER A 223 16.59 2.48 -3.47
CA SER A 223 17.95 2.98 -3.27
C SER A 223 18.89 2.25 -4.21
N TYR A 224 20.03 2.84 -4.53
CA TYR A 224 21.00 2.23 -5.42
C TYR A 224 22.42 2.42 -4.92
N ASN A 225 23.32 1.62 -5.46
CA ASN A 225 24.75 1.76 -5.32
C ASN A 225 25.42 1.53 -6.68
N GLU A 226 26.30 2.46 -7.08
CA GLU A 226 27.05 2.34 -8.33
C GLU A 226 28.54 2.45 -8.02
N THR A 227 29.30 1.45 -8.37
CA THR A 227 30.74 1.35 -8.13
C THR A 227 31.48 1.16 -9.44
N GLU A 228 32.64 1.82 -9.59
CA GLU A 228 33.49 1.67 -10.77
C GLU A 228 34.06 0.26 -10.84
N VAL A 229 34.11 -0.28 -12.06
CA VAL A 229 34.76 -1.57 -12.32
C VAL A 229 36.26 -1.32 -12.46
N GLN A 230 37.05 -1.91 -11.55
CA GLN A 230 38.50 -1.81 -11.55
C GLN A 230 39.16 -3.12 -12.00
N ASN A 231 40.34 -3.03 -12.61
CA ASN A 231 41.18 -4.19 -12.89
C ASN A 231 41.88 -4.66 -11.60
N THR A 232 42.62 -5.75 -11.69
CA THR A 232 43.40 -6.31 -10.55
C THR A 232 44.48 -5.37 -10.02
N ASN A 233 44.85 -4.34 -10.76
CA ASN A 233 45.84 -3.34 -10.36
C ASN A 233 45.18 -2.10 -9.74
N GLY A 234 43.83 -2.00 -9.71
CA GLY A 234 43.07 -0.86 -9.21
C GLY A 234 42.79 0.24 -10.27
N ASP A 235 43.12 0.00 -11.56
CA ASP A 235 42.83 0.96 -12.61
C ASP A 235 41.37 0.85 -13.02
N ASN A 236 40.70 2.00 -13.21
CA ASN A 236 39.32 2.07 -13.67
C ASN A 236 39.21 1.58 -15.13
N LEU A 237 38.32 0.61 -15.37
CA LEU A 237 38.07 0.05 -16.71
C LEU A 237 37.00 0.83 -17.51
N GLY A 238 36.41 1.87 -16.92
CA GLY A 238 35.41 2.72 -17.57
C GLY A 238 33.96 2.24 -17.39
N GLY A 239 33.73 0.99 -16.97
CA GLY A 239 32.38 0.48 -16.67
C GLY A 239 31.99 0.64 -15.20
N THR A 240 30.71 0.47 -14.90
CA THR A 240 30.19 0.54 -13.53
C THR A 240 29.38 -0.70 -13.17
N ASN A 241 29.46 -1.13 -11.90
CA ASN A 241 28.56 -2.11 -11.32
C ASN A 241 27.42 -1.37 -10.61
N PHE A 242 26.25 -1.37 -11.23
CA PHE A 242 25.06 -0.73 -10.72
C PHE A 242 24.17 -1.75 -10.01
N SER A 243 23.87 -1.51 -8.73
CA SER A 243 22.95 -2.32 -7.92
C SER A 243 21.76 -1.48 -7.49
N LEU A 244 20.55 -2.00 -7.71
CA LEU A 244 19.29 -1.38 -7.29
C LEU A 244 18.64 -2.19 -6.17
N TYR A 245 18.12 -1.49 -5.18
CA TYR A 245 17.44 -2.07 -4.02
C TYR A 245 16.02 -1.54 -3.96
N ILE A 246 15.08 -2.41 -3.60
CA ILE A 246 13.69 -2.07 -3.28
C ILE A 246 13.41 -2.46 -1.83
N ASN A 247 12.86 -1.54 -1.04
CA ASN A 247 12.62 -1.72 0.41
C ASN A 247 13.86 -2.21 1.19
N GLY A 248 15.07 -1.96 0.68
CA GLY A 248 16.33 -2.41 1.26
C GLY A 248 16.83 -3.77 0.76
N GLU A 249 16.08 -4.48 -0.07
CA GLU A 249 16.47 -5.74 -0.68
C GLU A 249 16.94 -5.55 -2.12
N LYS A 250 18.04 -6.22 -2.52
CA LYS A 250 18.62 -6.09 -3.87
C LYS A 250 17.69 -6.73 -4.91
N VAL A 251 17.29 -5.95 -5.92
CA VAL A 251 16.45 -6.40 -7.05
C VAL A 251 17.22 -6.49 -8.37
N VAL A 252 18.19 -5.58 -8.62
CA VAL A 252 19.06 -5.63 -9.80
C VAL A 252 20.53 -5.58 -9.36
N GLU A 253 21.38 -6.39 -10.00
CA GLU A 253 22.84 -6.38 -9.83
C GLU A 253 23.53 -6.49 -11.18
N GLY A 254 24.06 -5.37 -11.66
CA GLY A 254 24.63 -5.30 -13.01
C GLY A 254 23.59 -5.73 -14.07
N LYS A 255 23.89 -6.83 -14.77
CA LYS A 255 23.02 -7.41 -15.81
C LYS A 255 21.95 -8.39 -15.31
N ASP A 256 22.03 -8.77 -14.04
CA ASP A 256 21.15 -9.77 -13.44
C ASP A 256 20.07 -9.08 -12.59
N TYR A 257 18.87 -9.66 -12.55
CA TYR A 257 17.77 -9.16 -11.75
C TYR A 257 16.98 -10.29 -11.10
N ARG A 258 16.33 -9.99 -9.99
CA ARG A 258 15.44 -10.90 -9.27
C ARG A 258 13.99 -10.55 -9.56
N LYS A 259 13.13 -11.56 -9.58
CA LYS A 259 11.70 -11.39 -9.80
C LYS A 259 10.91 -11.56 -8.50
N LEU A 260 9.84 -10.77 -8.41
CA LEU A 260 8.79 -10.96 -7.42
C LEU A 260 7.65 -11.77 -8.04
N ILE A 261 7.02 -12.63 -7.25
CA ILE A 261 5.82 -13.38 -7.65
C ILE A 261 4.72 -13.15 -6.63
N CYS A 262 3.48 -13.07 -7.12
CA CYS A 262 2.28 -13.08 -6.29
C CYS A 262 1.77 -14.51 -6.17
N GLU A 263 1.70 -15.02 -4.95
CA GLU A 263 1.09 -16.33 -4.68
C GLU A 263 -0.18 -16.13 -3.87
N SER A 264 -1.26 -16.81 -4.26
CA SER A 264 -2.53 -16.82 -3.53
C SER A 264 -2.33 -17.45 -2.16
N SER A 265 -2.72 -16.74 -1.11
CA SER A 265 -2.64 -17.25 0.26
C SER A 265 -3.88 -18.05 0.62
N LYS A 266 -3.69 -19.28 1.06
CA LYS A 266 -4.78 -20.08 1.64
C LYS A 266 -5.17 -19.60 3.04
N THR A 267 -4.30 -18.82 3.72
CA THR A 267 -4.55 -18.36 5.08
C THR A 267 -5.17 -16.97 5.08
N LYS A 268 -6.19 -16.79 5.94
CA LYS A 268 -6.86 -15.52 6.21
C LYS A 268 -6.28 -14.85 7.45
N ASN A 269 -6.31 -13.53 7.48
CA ASN A 269 -5.95 -12.73 8.64
C ASN A 269 -7.17 -12.43 9.52
N ASN A 270 -8.33 -12.21 8.91
CA ASN A 270 -9.57 -11.81 9.56
C ASN A 270 -10.73 -12.71 9.12
N GLN A 271 -11.80 -12.78 9.92
CA GLN A 271 -12.97 -13.61 9.64
C GLN A 271 -13.62 -13.32 8.28
N THR A 272 -13.67 -12.06 7.88
CA THR A 272 -14.37 -11.59 6.68
C THR A 272 -13.44 -11.28 5.52
N ASP A 273 -12.15 -11.62 5.61
CA ASP A 273 -11.23 -11.48 4.49
C ASP A 273 -11.69 -12.36 3.32
N ASN A 274 -11.52 -11.81 2.11
CA ASN A 274 -11.79 -12.59 0.89
C ASN A 274 -10.79 -13.74 0.76
N ASP A 275 -11.16 -14.73 -0.05
CA ASP A 275 -10.25 -15.84 -0.38
C ASP A 275 -9.17 -15.35 -1.36
N ASP A 276 -8.09 -16.11 -1.47
CA ASP A 276 -7.03 -15.93 -2.48
C ASP A 276 -6.30 -14.56 -2.46
N MET A 277 -6.17 -13.94 -1.28
CA MET A 277 -5.36 -12.72 -1.12
C MET A 277 -3.89 -12.97 -1.44
N TYR A 278 -3.30 -12.15 -2.32
CA TYR A 278 -1.91 -12.30 -2.74
C TYR A 278 -0.94 -11.94 -1.62
N LYS A 279 0.09 -12.81 -1.46
CA LYS A 279 1.35 -12.52 -0.78
C LYS A 279 2.46 -12.43 -1.82
N ILE A 280 3.45 -11.62 -1.56
CA ILE A 280 4.55 -11.39 -2.48
C ILE A 280 5.77 -12.17 -2.00
N TYR A 281 6.40 -12.91 -2.91
CA TYR A 281 7.60 -13.68 -2.64
C TYR A 281 8.67 -13.39 -3.68
N TRP A 282 9.92 -13.54 -3.30
CA TRP A 282 11.02 -13.63 -4.26
C TRP A 282 10.95 -14.98 -4.99
N GLU A 283 11.02 -14.95 -6.32
CA GLU A 283 10.90 -16.17 -7.15
C GLU A 283 12.03 -17.16 -6.86
N ASP A 284 13.25 -16.66 -6.64
CA ASP A 284 14.49 -17.42 -6.44
C ASP A 284 14.58 -18.08 -5.06
N THR A 285 14.26 -17.38 -3.98
CA THR A 285 14.44 -17.83 -2.59
C THR A 285 13.15 -18.30 -1.94
N LYS A 286 11.99 -18.00 -2.53
CA LYS A 286 10.66 -18.19 -1.94
C LYS A 286 10.48 -17.49 -0.58
N MET A 287 11.34 -16.53 -0.26
CA MET A 287 11.18 -15.68 0.92
C MET A 287 10.12 -14.63 0.70
N GLU A 288 9.29 -14.37 1.71
CA GLU A 288 8.23 -13.36 1.67
C GLU A 288 8.85 -11.95 1.56
N PHE A 289 8.39 -11.18 0.57
CA PHE A 289 8.76 -9.77 0.41
C PHE A 289 7.84 -8.91 1.28
N SER A 290 8.40 -8.25 2.28
CA SER A 290 7.63 -7.42 3.20
C SER A 290 7.31 -6.05 2.62
N ALA A 291 6.09 -5.90 2.10
CA ALA A 291 5.59 -4.62 1.60
C ALA A 291 5.20 -3.63 2.72
N THR A 292 5.09 -4.09 3.97
CA THR A 292 4.68 -3.28 5.14
C THR A 292 5.80 -2.98 6.12
N ALA A 293 7.02 -3.47 5.88
CA ALA A 293 8.20 -3.19 6.71
C ALA A 293 8.41 -1.68 6.95
N GLY A 294 9.17 -1.34 7.97
CA GLY A 294 9.50 0.06 8.29
C GLY A 294 10.20 0.80 7.15
N THR A 295 11.02 0.10 6.37
CA THR A 295 11.72 0.59 5.17
C THR A 295 10.84 0.65 3.92
N ALA A 296 9.66 0.01 3.93
CA ALA A 296 8.77 -0.02 2.79
C ALA A 296 8.09 1.33 2.53
N GLY A 297 7.80 1.61 1.26
CA GLY A 297 7.15 2.83 0.79
C GLY A 297 6.38 2.61 -0.51
N GLY A 298 5.97 3.70 -1.14
CA GLY A 298 5.27 3.68 -2.42
C GLY A 298 3.82 3.23 -2.37
N SER A 299 3.20 3.19 -3.56
CA SER A 299 1.81 2.77 -3.71
C SER A 299 1.56 1.33 -3.24
N LEU A 300 2.56 0.46 -3.36
CA LEU A 300 2.45 -0.93 -2.92
C LEU A 300 2.21 -1.03 -1.41
N LYS A 301 2.90 -0.23 -0.59
CA LYS A 301 2.66 -0.18 0.86
C LYS A 301 1.26 0.30 1.18
N ALA A 302 0.78 1.34 0.48
CA ALA A 302 -0.58 1.85 0.69
C ALA A 302 -1.65 0.80 0.40
N LEU A 303 -1.47 0.01 -0.66
CA LEU A 303 -2.39 -1.07 -1.01
C LEU A 303 -2.50 -2.12 0.11
N PHE A 304 -1.38 -2.54 0.70
CA PHE A 304 -1.40 -3.43 1.86
C PHE A 304 -1.98 -2.77 3.11
N GLU A 305 -1.72 -1.48 3.35
CA GLU A 305 -2.34 -0.73 4.46
C GLU A 305 -3.86 -0.64 4.33
N VAL A 306 -4.38 -0.48 3.11
CA VAL A 306 -5.83 -0.42 2.85
C VAL A 306 -6.44 -1.82 2.88
N ARG A 307 -5.82 -2.80 2.20
CA ARG A 307 -6.35 -4.16 2.06
C ARG A 307 -6.36 -4.93 3.38
N ASP A 308 -5.27 -4.84 4.17
CA ASP A 308 -5.01 -5.68 5.34
C ASP A 308 -4.93 -4.89 6.66
N GLY A 309 -5.12 -3.56 6.64
CA GLY A 309 -4.97 -2.71 7.82
C GLY A 309 -6.04 -2.95 8.88
N ASP A 310 -5.60 -3.29 10.10
CA ASP A 310 -6.42 -3.60 11.26
C ASP A 310 -6.24 -2.61 12.44
N ASN A 311 -5.49 -1.52 12.23
CA ASN A 311 -5.17 -0.51 13.26
C ASN A 311 -4.49 -1.09 14.50
N LEU A 312 -3.75 -2.19 14.38
CA LEU A 312 -3.19 -2.98 15.48
C LEU A 312 -4.25 -3.52 16.47
N GLU A 313 -5.53 -3.54 16.08
CA GLU A 313 -6.63 -4.12 16.86
C GLU A 313 -6.80 -5.63 16.62
N ASN A 314 -5.75 -6.28 16.09
CA ASN A 314 -5.71 -7.72 15.93
C ASN A 314 -5.66 -8.47 17.25
N PHE A 315 -6.03 -9.75 17.23
CA PHE A 315 -5.96 -10.61 18.40
C PHE A 315 -4.50 -10.79 18.86
N LYS A 316 -4.27 -10.52 20.14
CA LYS A 316 -2.98 -10.70 20.81
C LYS A 316 -3.21 -11.35 22.17
N GLY A 317 -2.27 -12.19 22.59
CA GLY A 317 -2.31 -12.76 23.93
C GLY A 317 -1.03 -13.51 24.25
N LYS A 318 -0.84 -13.86 25.51
CA LYS A 318 0.34 -14.57 25.99
C LYS A 318 0.11 -16.06 25.91
N VAL A 319 1.00 -16.80 25.27
CA VAL A 319 0.98 -18.27 25.24
C VAL A 319 1.25 -18.80 26.64
N THR A 320 0.29 -19.54 27.20
CA THR A 320 0.41 -20.18 28.54
C THR A 320 0.67 -21.68 28.44
N LYS A 321 0.28 -22.31 27.33
CA LYS A 321 0.52 -23.72 27.05
C LYS A 321 0.76 -23.95 25.58
N ALA A 322 1.77 -24.75 25.26
CA ALA A 322 2.11 -25.17 23.91
C ALA A 322 2.18 -26.70 23.82
N ASP A 323 1.33 -27.29 23.00
CA ASP A 323 1.37 -28.70 22.63
C ASP A 323 1.83 -28.86 21.17
N SER A 324 2.06 -30.07 20.68
CA SER A 324 2.51 -30.30 19.31
C SER A 324 1.56 -29.75 18.25
N TYR A 325 0.28 -29.67 18.54
CA TYR A 325 -0.80 -29.29 17.62
C TYR A 325 -1.72 -28.20 18.18
N SER A 326 -1.42 -27.63 19.31
CA SER A 326 -2.24 -26.56 19.90
C SER A 326 -1.45 -25.54 20.68
N LEU A 327 -1.94 -24.31 20.68
CA LEU A 327 -1.44 -23.21 21.49
C LEU A 327 -2.59 -22.59 22.29
N THR A 328 -2.46 -22.57 23.61
CA THR A 328 -3.42 -21.90 24.49
C THR A 328 -2.88 -20.53 24.92
N VAL A 329 -3.73 -19.52 24.83
CA VAL A 329 -3.38 -18.12 25.00
C VAL A 329 -4.30 -17.50 26.05
N GLU A 330 -3.72 -16.72 26.96
CA GLU A 330 -4.40 -15.91 27.97
C GLU A 330 -3.92 -14.46 27.92
N ASN A 331 -4.47 -13.59 28.75
CA ASN A 331 -4.20 -12.15 28.74
C ASN A 331 -4.42 -11.54 27.34
N ILE A 332 -5.63 -11.73 26.85
CA ILE A 332 -6.03 -11.45 25.47
C ILE A 332 -6.36 -9.98 25.30
N SER A 333 -5.99 -9.38 24.14
CA SER A 333 -6.29 -7.98 23.80
C SER A 333 -7.75 -7.71 23.46
N ILE A 334 -8.52 -8.73 23.13
CA ILE A 334 -9.93 -8.66 22.75
C ILE A 334 -10.74 -9.31 23.86
N ASP A 335 -11.45 -8.50 24.63
CA ASP A 335 -12.10 -8.96 25.85
C ASP A 335 -13.37 -9.79 25.62
N ASN A 336 -14.08 -9.62 24.51
CA ASN A 336 -15.39 -10.22 24.28
C ASN A 336 -15.47 -10.98 22.95
N ILE A 337 -16.21 -12.10 22.95
CA ILE A 337 -16.40 -12.96 21.79
C ILE A 337 -17.05 -12.22 20.61
N LYS A 338 -17.87 -11.21 20.87
CA LYS A 338 -18.55 -10.42 19.81
C LYS A 338 -17.60 -9.47 19.08
N SER A 339 -16.51 -9.05 19.73
CA SER A 339 -15.45 -8.22 19.13
C SER A 339 -14.37 -9.07 18.46
N LEU A 340 -14.43 -10.40 18.61
CA LEU A 340 -13.46 -11.31 18.01
C LEU A 340 -13.57 -11.30 16.46
N ASN A 341 -12.42 -11.30 15.79
CA ASN A 341 -12.33 -11.28 14.31
C ASN A 341 -11.34 -12.34 13.80
N LEU A 342 -11.39 -13.55 14.36
CA LEU A 342 -10.55 -14.66 13.94
C LEU A 342 -11.22 -15.43 12.80
N PRO A 343 -10.52 -15.85 11.73
CA PRO A 343 -11.07 -16.80 10.76
C PRO A 343 -11.55 -18.08 11.42
N ASP A 344 -12.64 -18.63 10.91
CA ASP A 344 -13.18 -19.91 11.41
C ASP A 344 -12.18 -21.06 11.21
N LYS A 345 -11.46 -21.02 10.09
CA LYS A 345 -10.41 -21.97 9.70
C LYS A 345 -9.38 -21.26 8.81
N ASP A 346 -8.29 -21.93 8.55
CA ASP A 346 -7.21 -21.43 7.69
C ASP A 346 -6.64 -20.08 8.16
N GLY A 347 -6.73 -19.78 9.45
CA GLY A 347 -6.19 -18.55 10.03
C GLY A 347 -4.69 -18.62 10.29
N LYS A 348 -4.03 -17.46 10.31
CA LYS A 348 -2.60 -17.31 10.58
C LYS A 348 -2.37 -16.78 11.97
N ILE A 349 -1.48 -17.44 12.73
CA ILE A 349 -0.94 -16.95 14.00
C ILE A 349 0.59 -16.88 13.93
N THR A 350 1.16 -15.95 14.68
CA THR A 350 2.62 -15.76 14.74
C THR A 350 3.06 -15.69 16.20
N VAL A 351 4.04 -16.53 16.57
CA VAL A 351 4.67 -16.55 17.88
C VAL A 351 6.17 -16.50 17.69
N ASN A 352 6.87 -15.57 18.34
CA ASN A 352 8.32 -15.41 18.23
C ASN A 352 8.83 -15.42 16.78
N ASN A 353 8.17 -14.68 15.88
CA ASN A 353 8.45 -14.60 14.44
C ASN A 353 8.25 -15.90 13.64
N ILE A 354 7.72 -16.94 14.26
CA ILE A 354 7.34 -18.18 13.57
C ILE A 354 5.85 -18.15 13.31
N SER A 355 5.44 -18.32 12.06
CA SER A 355 4.04 -18.36 11.66
C SER A 355 3.52 -19.79 11.57
N TYR A 356 2.32 -20.01 12.09
CA TYR A 356 1.57 -21.25 12.04
C TYR A 356 0.20 -20.99 11.45
N SER A 357 -0.36 -21.96 10.74
CA SER A 357 -1.78 -21.98 10.33
C SER A 357 -2.58 -22.80 11.35
N TYR A 358 -3.83 -22.41 11.59
CA TYR A 358 -4.73 -23.19 12.44
C TYR A 358 -5.99 -23.57 11.68
N ASP A 359 -6.55 -24.75 12.02
CA ASP A 359 -7.76 -25.28 11.41
C ASP A 359 -9.01 -24.89 12.20
N SER A 360 -8.88 -24.62 13.48
CA SER A 360 -9.97 -24.15 14.36
C SER A 360 -9.41 -23.49 15.61
N TRP A 361 -10.28 -22.78 16.30
CA TRP A 361 -9.99 -22.23 17.64
C TRP A 361 -11.13 -22.56 18.61
N GLU A 362 -10.82 -22.56 19.91
CA GLU A 362 -11.77 -22.74 21.01
C GLU A 362 -11.55 -21.64 22.05
N ALA A 363 -12.61 -20.96 22.46
CA ALA A 363 -12.56 -19.92 23.47
C ALA A 363 -13.30 -20.32 24.75
N GLN A 364 -12.72 -20.04 25.89
CA GLN A 364 -13.41 -20.12 27.19
C GLN A 364 -14.06 -18.77 27.47
N VAL A 365 -15.39 -18.71 27.55
CA VAL A 365 -16.13 -17.47 27.76
C VAL A 365 -16.96 -17.54 29.04
N ASP A 366 -17.08 -16.39 29.75
CA ASP A 366 -17.97 -16.25 30.90
C ASP A 366 -19.42 -15.91 30.48
N ALA A 367 -20.32 -15.74 31.45
CA ALA A 367 -21.73 -15.41 31.21
C ALA A 367 -21.96 -14.11 30.42
N GLN A 368 -21.02 -13.20 30.42
CA GLN A 368 -21.06 -11.93 29.69
C GLN A 368 -20.42 -12.04 28.29
N GLY A 369 -19.90 -13.24 27.93
CA GLY A 369 -19.17 -13.48 26.69
C GLY A 369 -17.72 -12.97 26.72
N ASN A 370 -17.18 -12.63 27.93
CA ASN A 370 -15.78 -12.23 28.03
C ASN A 370 -14.88 -13.46 27.91
N ILE A 371 -13.83 -13.32 27.10
CA ILE A 371 -12.90 -14.39 26.78
C ILE A 371 -11.84 -14.50 27.89
N LYS A 372 -11.66 -15.69 28.45
CA LYS A 372 -10.64 -16.00 29.45
C LYS A 372 -9.38 -16.60 28.83
N SER A 373 -9.56 -17.50 27.87
CA SER A 373 -8.48 -18.10 27.10
C SER A 373 -8.96 -18.51 25.71
N VAL A 374 -8.03 -18.57 24.76
CA VAL A 374 -8.28 -19.15 23.44
C VAL A 374 -7.24 -20.22 23.17
N THR A 375 -7.68 -21.35 22.67
CA THR A 375 -6.82 -22.45 22.20
C THR A 375 -6.92 -22.55 20.68
N PHE A 376 -5.81 -22.39 19.99
CA PHE A 376 -5.71 -22.60 18.55
C PHE A 376 -5.31 -24.03 18.25
N ASN A 377 -6.05 -24.73 17.44
CA ASN A 377 -5.75 -26.07 16.94
C ASN A 377 -5.01 -25.90 15.60
N LEU A 378 -3.73 -26.23 15.58
CA LEU A 378 -2.83 -25.99 14.45
C LEU A 378 -3.09 -26.97 13.31
N SER A 379 -2.90 -26.50 12.09
CA SER A 379 -2.94 -27.34 10.89
C SER A 379 -1.79 -28.34 10.91
N LYS A 380 -2.06 -29.55 10.45
CA LYS A 380 -1.11 -30.67 10.50
C LYS A 380 0.16 -30.46 9.66
N ASP A 381 0.18 -29.45 8.81
CA ASP A 381 1.29 -29.14 7.91
C ASP A 381 2.53 -28.67 8.67
N LYS A 382 2.38 -28.14 9.89
CA LYS A 382 3.50 -27.67 10.71
C LYS A 382 3.28 -28.01 12.19
N VAL A 383 4.05 -28.96 12.66
CA VAL A 383 4.06 -29.42 14.07
C VAL A 383 5.05 -28.55 14.87
N ILE A 384 4.68 -28.18 16.09
CA ILE A 384 5.60 -27.51 17.02
C ILE A 384 6.54 -28.58 17.59
N ALA A 385 7.83 -28.49 17.27
CA ALA A 385 8.86 -29.37 17.83
C ALA A 385 9.07 -29.11 19.33
N ASP A 386 9.53 -30.12 20.09
CA ASP A 386 9.69 -29.99 21.54
C ASP A 386 10.56 -28.79 22.01
N PRO A 387 11.68 -28.44 21.33
CA PRO A 387 12.40 -27.21 21.66
C PRO A 387 11.61 -25.94 21.42
N GLU A 388 10.75 -25.92 20.36
CA GLU A 388 9.92 -24.76 20.02
C GLU A 388 8.76 -24.56 21.01
N LYS A 389 8.23 -25.62 21.63
CA LYS A 389 7.18 -25.53 22.65
C LYS A 389 7.63 -24.73 23.87
N THR A 390 8.81 -25.03 24.39
CA THR A 390 9.39 -24.31 25.54
C THR A 390 9.69 -22.85 25.18
N VAL A 391 10.05 -22.59 23.92
CA VAL A 391 10.28 -21.22 23.43
C VAL A 391 8.96 -20.49 23.17
N ALA A 392 7.88 -21.19 22.78
CA ALA A 392 6.58 -20.55 22.54
C ALA A 392 5.90 -20.08 23.83
N GLU A 393 6.01 -20.86 24.92
CA GLU A 393 5.41 -20.51 26.20
C GLU A 393 6.00 -19.22 26.77
N GLY A 394 5.13 -18.32 27.19
CA GLY A 394 5.50 -17.02 27.73
C GLY A 394 5.65 -15.90 26.69
N TYR A 395 5.72 -16.22 25.40
CA TYR A 395 5.77 -15.22 24.32
C TYR A 395 4.39 -14.70 23.92
N LEU A 396 4.39 -13.55 23.26
CA LEU A 396 3.19 -12.95 22.70
C LEU A 396 2.83 -13.66 21.40
N LEU A 397 1.59 -14.13 21.29
CA LEU A 397 0.97 -14.58 20.07
C LEU A 397 0.22 -13.43 19.43
N ASN A 398 0.36 -13.27 18.11
CA ASN A 398 -0.43 -12.38 17.29
C ASN A 398 -1.20 -13.19 16.25
N ALA A 399 -2.50 -12.92 16.06
CA ALA A 399 -3.26 -13.43 14.94
C ALA A 399 -3.54 -12.30 13.94
N GLY A 400 -3.45 -12.61 12.65
CA GLY A 400 -3.64 -11.63 11.59
C GLY A 400 -2.39 -10.83 11.21
N SER A 401 -2.58 -9.67 10.58
CA SER A 401 -1.52 -8.89 9.93
C SER A 401 -0.84 -7.85 10.83
N ALA A 402 -1.49 -7.36 11.86
CA ALA A 402 -0.98 -6.35 12.81
C ALA A 402 -0.44 -5.08 12.13
N ILE A 403 -1.18 -4.50 11.18
CA ILE A 403 -0.80 -3.31 10.43
C ILE A 403 -1.36 -2.05 11.10
N ASN A 404 -0.50 -1.08 11.43
CA ASN A 404 -0.89 0.20 12.04
C ASN A 404 -1.49 1.15 10.99
N ALA A 405 -2.62 0.77 10.44
CA ALA A 405 -3.43 1.57 9.52
C ALA A 405 -4.89 1.13 9.62
N ARG A 406 -5.83 2.04 9.52
CA ARG A 406 -7.25 1.73 9.38
C ARG A 406 -7.53 1.41 7.92
N GLY A 407 -7.62 0.12 7.63
CA GLY A 407 -7.95 -0.42 6.32
C GLY A 407 -9.34 -1.05 6.29
N ILE A 408 -9.62 -1.79 5.23
CA ILE A 408 -10.90 -2.48 5.03
C ILE A 408 -11.22 -3.42 6.19
N PRO A 409 -10.28 -4.28 6.70
CA PRO A 409 -10.57 -5.16 7.82
C PRO A 409 -10.96 -4.43 9.10
N TYR A 410 -10.37 -3.25 9.37
CA TYR A 410 -10.75 -2.43 10.52
C TYR A 410 -12.23 -2.04 10.45
N TYR A 411 -12.71 -1.51 9.32
CA TYR A 411 -14.10 -1.08 9.16
C TYR A 411 -15.06 -2.27 9.14
N MET A 412 -14.70 -3.38 8.51
CA MET A 412 -15.49 -4.61 8.51
C MET A 412 -15.68 -5.18 9.93
N THR A 413 -14.60 -5.18 10.74
CA THR A 413 -14.66 -5.63 12.14
C THR A 413 -15.62 -4.76 12.95
N GLN A 414 -15.58 -3.44 12.77
CA GLN A 414 -16.47 -2.51 13.44
C GLN A 414 -17.95 -2.77 13.08
N LEU A 415 -18.24 -2.97 11.80
CA LEU A 415 -19.60 -3.28 11.34
C LEU A 415 -20.09 -4.61 11.94
N ASN A 416 -19.25 -5.65 11.94
CA ASN A 416 -19.61 -6.96 12.48
C ASN A 416 -19.87 -6.91 14.00
N GLU A 417 -19.01 -6.20 14.73
CA GLU A 417 -19.16 -6.02 16.17
C GLU A 417 -20.48 -5.31 16.51
N PHE A 418 -20.82 -4.26 15.77
CA PHE A 418 -22.09 -3.56 15.94
C PHE A 418 -23.28 -4.47 15.68
N VAL A 419 -23.31 -5.15 14.54
CA VAL A 419 -24.42 -6.04 14.16
C VAL A 419 -24.64 -7.12 15.21
N ARG A 420 -23.56 -7.74 15.74
CA ARG A 420 -23.63 -8.77 16.78
C ARG A 420 -24.22 -8.24 18.09
N ASN A 421 -23.71 -7.11 18.57
CA ASN A 421 -24.16 -6.50 19.84
C ASN A 421 -25.62 -6.02 19.73
N PHE A 422 -25.93 -5.31 18.64
CA PHE A 422 -27.28 -4.80 18.42
C PHE A 422 -28.31 -5.91 18.30
N SER A 423 -28.03 -6.94 17.49
CA SER A 423 -28.93 -8.06 17.29
C SER A 423 -29.16 -8.89 18.56
N GLU A 424 -28.09 -9.17 19.32
CA GLU A 424 -28.22 -9.88 20.60
C GLU A 424 -29.12 -9.13 21.57
N MET A 425 -28.86 -7.83 21.77
CA MET A 425 -29.67 -7.02 22.67
C MET A 425 -31.11 -6.88 22.21
N PHE A 426 -31.32 -6.72 20.92
CA PHE A 426 -32.67 -6.63 20.33
C PHE A 426 -33.44 -7.94 20.55
N ASN A 427 -32.84 -9.07 20.17
CA ASN A 427 -33.46 -10.38 20.29
C ASN A 427 -33.72 -10.77 21.77
N GLN A 428 -32.80 -10.44 22.69
CA GLN A 428 -32.98 -10.65 24.13
C GLN A 428 -34.15 -9.85 24.73
N ILE A 429 -34.44 -8.66 24.21
CA ILE A 429 -35.59 -7.87 24.67
C ILE A 429 -36.86 -8.44 24.08
N GLU A 430 -36.87 -8.68 22.78
CA GLU A 430 -38.06 -9.16 22.03
C GLU A 430 -38.52 -10.54 22.51
N SER A 431 -37.58 -11.45 22.83
CA SER A 431 -37.88 -12.80 23.34
C SER A 431 -38.60 -12.84 24.69
N LYS A 432 -38.64 -11.72 25.45
CA LYS A 432 -39.40 -11.60 26.69
C LYS A 432 -40.90 -11.35 26.45
N GLY A 433 -41.26 -10.99 25.24
CA GLY A 433 -42.62 -10.70 24.83
C GLY A 433 -43.39 -11.91 24.40
N GLN A 434 -44.66 -11.66 24.06
CA GLN A 434 -45.55 -12.60 23.40
C GLN A 434 -46.03 -12.02 22.06
N ASN A 435 -46.13 -12.87 21.05
CA ASN A 435 -46.68 -12.49 19.77
C ASN A 435 -48.21 -12.31 19.85
N LEU A 436 -48.88 -11.90 18.77
CA LEU A 436 -50.34 -11.71 18.78
C LEU A 436 -51.13 -13.00 18.96
N ASN A 437 -50.51 -14.17 18.88
CA ASN A 437 -51.13 -15.47 19.11
C ASN A 437 -50.91 -15.95 20.57
N GLY A 438 -50.13 -15.25 21.38
CA GLY A 438 -49.77 -15.64 22.75
C GLY A 438 -48.56 -16.57 22.85
N ASP A 439 -47.88 -16.84 21.73
CA ASP A 439 -46.69 -17.67 21.71
C ASP A 439 -45.39 -16.83 21.90
N THR A 440 -44.31 -17.51 22.27
CA THR A 440 -42.97 -16.90 22.28
C THR A 440 -42.57 -16.49 20.84
N PRO A 441 -42.14 -15.25 20.60
CA PRO A 441 -41.74 -14.83 19.26
C PRO A 441 -40.50 -15.60 18.79
N PRO A 442 -40.34 -15.85 17.48
CA PRO A 442 -39.10 -16.35 16.92
C PRO A 442 -38.02 -15.27 16.99
N THR A 443 -36.75 -15.64 16.96
CA THR A 443 -35.62 -14.69 16.90
C THR A 443 -35.81 -13.69 15.76
N PHE A 444 -35.79 -12.40 16.04
CA PHE A 444 -36.08 -11.36 15.05
C PHE A 444 -34.93 -11.12 14.07
N PHE A 445 -33.73 -10.87 14.57
CA PHE A 445 -32.54 -10.76 13.75
C PHE A 445 -31.80 -12.08 13.70
N GLU A 446 -31.49 -12.53 12.49
CA GLU A 446 -30.83 -13.81 12.23
C GLU A 446 -29.62 -13.63 11.32
N ALA A 447 -28.74 -14.63 11.27
CA ALA A 447 -27.65 -14.71 10.33
C ALA A 447 -27.92 -15.83 9.30
N ILE A 448 -27.89 -15.48 8.02
CA ILE A 448 -28.23 -16.40 6.92
C ILE A 448 -27.01 -16.61 6.04
N THR A 449 -26.60 -17.87 5.85
CA THR A 449 -25.55 -18.23 4.90
C THR A 449 -26.03 -18.14 3.45
N ASN A 450 -25.08 -18.10 2.49
CA ASN A 450 -25.35 -18.19 1.06
C ASN A 450 -26.13 -19.46 0.66
N THR A 451 -26.10 -20.49 1.51
CA THR A 451 -26.89 -21.75 1.35
C THR A 451 -28.24 -21.70 2.05
N ALA A 452 -28.70 -20.53 2.47
CA ALA A 452 -29.94 -20.28 3.21
C ALA A 452 -30.04 -21.02 4.57
N LYS A 453 -28.91 -21.40 5.17
CA LYS A 453 -28.86 -21.92 6.54
C LYS A 453 -28.96 -20.77 7.53
N VAL A 454 -29.85 -20.87 8.50
CA VAL A 454 -30.03 -19.95 9.60
C VAL A 454 -29.27 -20.46 10.82
N TYR A 455 -28.65 -19.57 11.57
CA TYR A 455 -28.01 -19.84 12.86
C TYR A 455 -28.98 -19.50 14.01
N ASP A 456 -29.11 -20.38 15.00
CA ASP A 456 -30.10 -20.28 16.07
C ASP A 456 -29.59 -19.57 17.35
N PHE A 457 -28.30 -19.25 17.46
CA PHE A 457 -27.64 -18.62 18.59
C PHE A 457 -27.84 -19.31 19.96
N SER A 458 -28.26 -20.57 19.98
CA SER A 458 -28.58 -21.33 21.20
C SER A 458 -27.42 -21.42 22.19
N GLU A 459 -26.19 -21.46 21.71
CA GLU A 459 -25.00 -21.49 22.59
C GLU A 459 -24.70 -20.11 23.23
N SER A 460 -25.07 -19.01 22.58
CA SER A 460 -25.03 -17.67 23.21
C SER A 460 -26.04 -17.58 24.35
N GLU A 461 -27.23 -18.11 24.18
CA GLU A 461 -28.22 -18.20 25.25
C GLU A 461 -27.78 -19.13 26.39
N ALA A 462 -27.08 -20.22 26.05
CA ALA A 462 -26.58 -21.16 27.05
C ALA A 462 -25.50 -20.55 27.94
N TYR A 463 -24.47 -19.91 27.38
CA TYR A 463 -23.44 -19.31 28.21
C TYR A 463 -23.96 -18.10 29.02
N SER A 464 -24.91 -17.33 28.49
CA SER A 464 -25.49 -16.19 29.22
C SER A 464 -26.21 -16.56 30.51
N LYS A 465 -26.56 -17.84 30.69
CA LYS A 465 -27.23 -18.40 31.88
C LYS A 465 -26.25 -19.06 32.86
N LEU A 466 -24.94 -19.00 32.60
CA LEU A 466 -23.94 -19.61 33.48
C LEU A 466 -23.90 -18.90 34.86
N PRO A 467 -23.68 -19.64 35.94
CA PRO A 467 -23.36 -19.05 37.23
C PRO A 467 -22.05 -18.25 37.22
N ASP A 468 -21.95 -17.25 38.08
CA ASP A 468 -20.74 -16.46 38.25
C ASP A 468 -19.49 -17.33 38.46
N GLY A 469 -18.42 -17.02 37.71
CA GLY A 469 -17.15 -17.73 37.77
C GLY A 469 -17.08 -19.02 36.98
N GLN A 470 -18.15 -19.44 36.32
CA GLN A 470 -18.12 -20.56 35.35
C GLN A 470 -17.86 -20.06 33.94
N THR A 471 -17.30 -20.93 33.11
CA THR A 471 -17.03 -20.66 31.69
C THR A 471 -17.65 -21.75 30.81
N ALA A 472 -18.04 -21.37 29.60
CA ALA A 472 -18.39 -22.29 28.52
C ALA A 472 -17.30 -22.34 27.47
N THR A 473 -17.15 -23.47 26.82
CA THR A 473 -16.28 -23.61 25.65
C THR A 473 -17.07 -23.31 24.39
N ILE A 474 -16.62 -22.32 23.64
CA ILE A 474 -17.18 -21.94 22.34
C ILE A 474 -16.09 -22.15 21.30
N ASN A 475 -16.43 -22.68 20.15
CA ASN A 475 -15.52 -22.86 19.03
C ASN A 475 -15.98 -22.09 17.79
N SER A 476 -15.17 -22.09 16.76
CA SER A 476 -15.45 -21.39 15.50
C SER A 476 -16.74 -21.84 14.78
N SER A 477 -17.28 -23.03 15.11
CA SER A 477 -18.52 -23.57 14.53
C SER A 477 -19.74 -23.48 15.44
N SER A 478 -19.57 -22.96 16.67
CA SER A 478 -20.65 -22.82 17.65
C SER A 478 -21.77 -21.89 17.19
N ASN A 479 -23.01 -22.19 17.59
CA ASN A 479 -24.18 -21.36 17.31
C ASN A 479 -24.23 -20.14 18.23
N THR A 480 -23.38 -19.16 17.93
CA THR A 480 -23.26 -17.90 18.68
C THR A 480 -23.40 -16.70 17.77
N TYR A 481 -23.62 -15.51 18.36
CA TYR A 481 -23.63 -14.25 17.61
C TYR A 481 -22.29 -13.94 16.92
N TYR A 482 -21.20 -14.62 17.27
CA TYR A 482 -19.95 -14.56 16.51
C TYR A 482 -20.10 -14.84 15.02
N ARG A 483 -21.02 -15.75 14.65
CA ARG A 483 -21.29 -16.11 13.23
C ARG A 483 -22.07 -15.05 12.47
N MET A 484 -22.64 -14.09 13.15
CA MET A 484 -23.32 -12.97 12.53
C MET A 484 -22.30 -11.94 12.06
N THR A 485 -22.39 -11.54 10.81
CA THR A 485 -21.56 -10.53 10.16
C THR A 485 -22.44 -9.56 9.41
N ALA A 486 -21.90 -8.40 9.04
CA ALA A 486 -22.62 -7.44 8.21
C ALA A 486 -23.09 -8.04 6.87
N ALA A 487 -22.36 -9.03 6.34
CA ALA A 487 -22.72 -9.71 5.07
C ALA A 487 -23.94 -10.63 5.17
N ASN A 488 -24.18 -11.24 6.33
CA ASN A 488 -25.23 -12.27 6.50
C ASN A 488 -26.36 -11.85 7.45
N PHE A 489 -26.38 -10.59 7.87
CA PHE A 489 -27.37 -10.00 8.76
C PHE A 489 -28.73 -9.88 8.07
N SER A 490 -29.81 -10.39 8.69
CA SER A 490 -31.16 -10.43 8.10
C SER A 490 -32.23 -10.39 9.18
N VAL A 491 -33.42 -9.94 8.78
CA VAL A 491 -34.66 -10.17 9.56
C VAL A 491 -35.16 -11.59 9.29
N ASN A 492 -35.71 -12.24 10.31
CA ASN A 492 -36.27 -13.59 10.22
C ASN A 492 -37.36 -13.67 9.17
N LYS A 493 -37.27 -14.68 8.30
CA LYS A 493 -38.21 -14.87 7.18
C LYS A 493 -39.62 -15.15 7.65
N ASP A 494 -39.81 -15.85 8.77
CA ASP A 494 -41.12 -16.15 9.30
C ASP A 494 -41.82 -14.89 9.79
N VAL A 495 -41.06 -13.98 10.44
CA VAL A 495 -41.58 -12.66 10.87
C VAL A 495 -41.91 -11.77 9.67
N MET A 496 -41.11 -11.83 8.60
CA MET A 496 -41.43 -11.10 7.36
C MET A 496 -42.69 -11.61 6.67
N ASN A 497 -42.94 -12.91 6.73
CA ASN A 497 -44.13 -13.53 6.13
C ASN A 497 -45.39 -13.33 6.98
N ASP A 498 -45.25 -13.36 8.31
CA ASP A 498 -46.35 -13.15 9.26
C ASP A 498 -45.93 -12.13 10.33
N VAL A 499 -46.30 -10.88 10.11
CA VAL A 499 -46.00 -9.77 11.01
C VAL A 499 -46.62 -9.88 12.42
N SER A 500 -47.57 -10.83 12.61
CA SER A 500 -48.18 -11.10 13.90
C SER A 500 -47.21 -11.81 14.85
N LEU A 501 -46.12 -12.40 14.34
CA LEU A 501 -45.10 -13.09 15.13
C LEU A 501 -44.17 -12.14 15.91
N PHE A 502 -44.07 -10.87 15.54
CA PHE A 502 -43.28 -9.87 16.29
C PHE A 502 -43.95 -9.56 17.63
N ALA A 503 -43.21 -9.57 18.73
CA ALA A 503 -43.74 -9.25 20.06
C ALA A 503 -43.73 -7.76 20.35
N THR A 504 -44.85 -7.20 20.78
CA THR A 504 -44.95 -5.80 21.21
C THR A 504 -45.14 -5.65 22.71
N SER A 505 -45.56 -6.70 23.41
CA SER A 505 -45.85 -6.73 24.81
C SER A 505 -45.46 -8.05 25.47
N THR A 506 -45.25 -8.05 26.76
CA THR A 506 -45.14 -9.24 27.61
C THR A 506 -46.47 -9.94 27.87
N ASP A 507 -47.61 -9.30 27.59
CA ASP A 507 -48.96 -9.81 27.78
C ASP A 507 -49.80 -9.59 26.50
N TYR A 508 -50.00 -10.64 25.71
CA TYR A 508 -50.75 -10.57 24.45
C TYR A 508 -52.24 -10.24 24.63
N VAL A 509 -52.79 -10.46 25.81
CA VAL A 509 -54.21 -10.17 26.09
C VAL A 509 -54.43 -8.64 26.17
N LYS A 510 -53.40 -7.89 26.54
CA LYS A 510 -53.39 -6.41 26.55
C LYS A 510 -52.90 -5.90 25.18
N THR A 511 -53.76 -5.92 24.20
CA THR A 511 -53.42 -5.57 22.82
C THR A 511 -52.85 -4.15 22.62
N ASP A 512 -53.03 -3.24 23.59
CA ASP A 512 -52.54 -1.88 23.60
C ASP A 512 -51.26 -1.71 24.44
N SER A 513 -50.73 -2.77 25.09
CA SER A 513 -49.49 -2.73 25.83
C SER A 513 -48.28 -2.75 24.89
N CYS A 514 -47.28 -1.94 25.16
CA CYS A 514 -46.09 -1.73 24.32
C CYS A 514 -44.79 -1.76 25.14
N ASP A 515 -44.76 -2.48 26.23
CA ASP A 515 -43.61 -2.54 27.15
C ASP A 515 -42.34 -3.11 26.47
N ILE A 516 -42.49 -4.06 25.58
CA ILE A 516 -41.37 -4.56 24.76
C ILE A 516 -40.88 -3.48 23.77
N VAL A 517 -41.81 -2.80 23.10
CA VAL A 517 -41.45 -1.69 22.17
C VAL A 517 -40.75 -0.55 22.91
N ASP A 518 -41.22 -0.20 24.14
CA ASP A 518 -40.59 0.81 24.96
C ASP A 518 -39.15 0.42 25.38
N GLU A 519 -38.90 -0.86 25.69
CA GLU A 519 -37.54 -1.34 25.97
C GLU A 519 -36.66 -1.38 24.72
N LEU A 520 -37.20 -1.77 23.56
CA LEU A 520 -36.47 -1.76 22.29
C LEU A 520 -36.06 -0.33 21.89
N LYS A 521 -36.94 0.66 22.11
CA LYS A 521 -36.59 2.08 21.83
C LYS A 521 -35.39 2.58 22.62
N LYS A 522 -35.16 2.06 23.82
CA LYS A 522 -33.98 2.43 24.63
C LYS A 522 -32.66 2.01 23.99
N LEU A 523 -32.68 1.06 23.04
CA LEU A 523 -31.49 0.66 22.29
C LEU A 523 -30.96 1.79 21.39
N GLN A 524 -31.83 2.70 20.93
CA GLN A 524 -31.40 3.81 20.08
C GLN A 524 -30.45 4.76 20.82
N SER A 525 -30.84 5.22 22.02
CA SER A 525 -30.21 6.38 22.65
C SER A 525 -29.90 6.25 24.17
N GLU A 526 -30.36 5.19 24.83
CA GLU A 526 -30.19 5.05 26.27
C GLU A 526 -29.22 3.93 26.66
N LYS A 527 -29.21 2.79 25.93
CA LYS A 527 -28.36 1.63 26.24
C LYS A 527 -27.02 1.73 25.51
N THR A 528 -25.98 1.30 26.20
CA THR A 528 -24.67 1.13 25.58
C THR A 528 -24.67 -0.13 24.73
N VAL A 529 -24.54 0.04 23.42
CA VAL A 529 -24.61 -1.06 22.43
C VAL A 529 -23.23 -1.42 21.91
N TYR A 530 -22.31 -0.45 21.87
CA TYR A 530 -21.02 -0.62 21.21
C TYR A 530 -19.91 0.08 21.97
N ARG A 531 -18.89 -0.67 22.44
CA ARG A 531 -17.66 -0.17 23.09
C ARG A 531 -17.90 0.91 24.17
N GLY A 532 -18.98 0.79 24.91
CA GLY A 532 -19.38 1.76 25.93
C GLY A 532 -20.23 2.93 25.43
N ASP A 533 -20.47 3.03 24.13
CA ASP A 533 -21.29 4.08 23.51
C ASP A 533 -22.67 3.57 23.06
N LYS A 534 -23.54 4.51 22.72
CA LYS A 534 -24.89 4.26 22.20
C LYS A 534 -24.82 3.80 20.73
N ALA A 535 -25.87 3.12 20.26
CA ALA A 535 -25.96 2.67 18.87
C ALA A 535 -25.85 3.82 17.85
N GLU A 536 -26.46 4.97 18.14
CA GLU A 536 -26.42 6.15 17.29
C GLU A 536 -25.02 6.75 17.16
N SER A 537 -24.26 6.80 18.27
CA SER A 537 -22.88 7.31 18.32
C SER A 537 -21.88 6.42 17.59
N PHE A 538 -22.15 5.13 17.45
CA PHE A 538 -21.27 4.19 16.79
C PHE A 538 -20.91 4.60 15.36
N LEU A 539 -21.89 5.02 14.60
CA LEU A 539 -21.68 5.38 13.21
C LEU A 539 -21.15 6.76 12.98
N GLU A 540 -21.50 7.68 13.85
CA GLU A 540 -20.81 8.96 13.90
C GLU A 540 -19.31 8.74 14.12
N THR A 541 -18.94 7.77 14.94
CA THR A 541 -17.55 7.40 15.19
C THR A 541 -16.88 6.79 13.94
N ILE A 542 -17.54 5.86 13.22
CA ILE A 542 -16.99 5.30 11.97
C ILE A 542 -16.84 6.39 10.91
N ILE A 543 -17.89 7.17 10.66
CA ILE A 543 -17.86 8.25 9.67
C ILE A 543 -16.78 9.27 9.99
N SER A 544 -16.64 9.64 11.27
CA SER A 544 -15.59 10.53 11.74
C SER A 544 -14.20 9.94 11.49
N ASN A 545 -13.99 8.67 11.82
CA ASN A 545 -12.70 7.99 11.59
C ASN A 545 -12.33 7.95 10.11
N VAL A 546 -13.27 7.57 9.24
CA VAL A 546 -13.06 7.56 7.78
C VAL A 546 -12.72 8.97 7.28
N SER A 547 -13.48 9.99 7.72
CA SER A 547 -13.26 11.38 7.31
C SER A 547 -11.90 11.91 7.75
N VAL A 548 -11.48 11.64 8.99
CA VAL A 548 -10.15 12.03 9.51
C VAL A 548 -9.03 11.33 8.75
N ASP A 549 -9.19 10.05 8.45
CA ASP A 549 -8.17 9.29 7.71
C ASP A 549 -8.07 9.75 6.24
N THR A 550 -9.21 10.10 5.61
CA THR A 550 -9.25 10.69 4.27
C THR A 550 -8.60 12.07 4.24
N GLU A 551 -8.96 12.97 5.19
CA GLU A 551 -8.37 14.30 5.31
C GLU A 551 -6.85 14.23 5.55
N LYS A 552 -6.41 13.29 6.39
CA LYS A 552 -4.99 13.03 6.62
C LYS A 552 -4.29 12.57 5.33
N ALA A 553 -4.88 11.64 4.59
CA ALA A 553 -4.33 11.16 3.33
C ALA A 553 -4.25 12.30 2.29
N GLU A 554 -5.30 13.14 2.19
CA GLU A 554 -5.35 14.31 1.32
C GLU A 554 -4.27 15.35 1.68
N THR A 555 -4.12 15.65 2.97
CA THR A 555 -3.13 16.61 3.47
C THR A 555 -1.71 16.16 3.13
N TYR A 556 -1.38 14.89 3.39
CA TYR A 556 -0.06 14.36 3.05
C TYR A 556 0.15 14.21 1.55
N ASN A 557 -0.88 13.86 0.79
CA ASN A 557 -0.79 13.81 -0.67
C ASN A 557 -0.45 15.19 -1.25
N LYS A 558 -1.14 16.25 -0.82
CA LYS A 558 -0.84 17.63 -1.21
C LYS A 558 0.57 18.06 -0.79
N LEU A 559 0.99 17.71 0.43
CA LEU A 559 2.33 18.01 0.93
C LEU A 559 3.41 17.39 0.06
N TYR A 560 3.33 16.08 -0.19
CA TYR A 560 4.36 15.37 -0.95
C TYR A 560 4.32 15.69 -2.44
N SER A 561 3.15 16.00 -3.02
CA SER A 561 3.03 16.53 -4.38
C SER A 561 3.72 17.89 -4.55
N ASN A 562 3.53 18.81 -3.60
CA ASN A 562 4.20 20.11 -3.61
C ASN A 562 5.73 19.99 -3.42
N LEU A 563 6.15 19.06 -2.55
CA LEU A 563 7.58 18.76 -2.36
C LEU A 563 8.18 18.11 -3.62
N GLU A 564 7.46 17.20 -4.26
CA GLU A 564 7.88 16.57 -5.53
C GLU A 564 8.15 17.64 -6.58
N GLN A 565 7.23 18.58 -6.77
CA GLN A 565 7.39 19.68 -7.72
C GLN A 565 8.60 20.57 -7.36
N THR A 566 8.78 20.85 -6.08
CA THR A 566 9.93 21.67 -5.61
C THR A 566 11.26 20.96 -5.86
N ILE A 567 11.34 19.66 -5.54
CA ILE A 567 12.56 18.87 -5.75
C ILE A 567 12.81 18.67 -7.26
N ALA A 568 11.77 18.43 -8.06
CA ALA A 568 11.87 18.34 -9.52
C ALA A 568 12.41 19.65 -10.12
N ASN A 569 11.93 20.81 -9.66
CA ASN A 569 12.46 22.10 -10.09
C ASN A 569 13.93 22.32 -9.68
N GLN A 570 14.31 21.90 -8.47
CA GLN A 570 15.72 21.96 -8.02
C GLN A 570 16.61 21.02 -8.84
N ARG A 571 16.13 19.78 -9.11
CA ARG A 571 16.81 18.80 -9.99
C ARG A 571 17.01 19.36 -11.39
N THR A 572 15.97 19.97 -11.97
CA THR A 572 16.04 20.61 -13.30
C THR A 572 16.98 21.82 -13.31
N SER A 573 17.02 22.61 -12.24
CA SER A 573 17.93 23.76 -12.12
C SER A 573 19.42 23.35 -12.15
N VAL A 574 19.76 22.15 -11.70
CA VAL A 574 21.14 21.63 -11.70
C VAL A 574 21.44 20.81 -12.95
N SER A 575 20.50 19.95 -13.35
CA SER A 575 20.70 18.91 -14.38
C SER A 575 20.00 19.23 -15.70
N GLY A 576 19.12 20.21 -15.73
CA GLY A 576 18.35 20.58 -16.91
C GLY A 576 19.13 21.45 -17.89
N VAL A 577 18.56 21.60 -19.08
CA VAL A 577 19.09 22.47 -20.12
C VAL A 577 18.46 23.84 -20.02
N ASP A 578 19.31 24.88 -19.90
CA ASP A 578 18.91 26.29 -20.04
C ASP A 578 19.10 26.73 -21.48
N GLU A 579 18.00 27.03 -22.18
CA GLU A 579 18.01 27.39 -23.62
C GLU A 579 18.88 28.62 -23.89
N ASP A 580 18.83 29.63 -23.02
CA ASP A 580 19.58 30.88 -23.19
C ASP A 580 21.08 30.65 -23.00
N GLU A 581 21.46 29.87 -21.97
CA GLU A 581 22.86 29.52 -21.73
C GLU A 581 23.41 28.65 -22.88
N GLU A 582 22.67 27.65 -23.33
CA GLU A 582 23.10 26.80 -24.46
C GLU A 582 23.18 27.59 -25.78
N ALA A 583 22.23 28.51 -26.05
CA ALA A 583 22.30 29.39 -27.21
C ALA A 583 23.58 30.27 -27.19
N LEU A 584 23.94 30.78 -26.02
CA LEU A 584 25.15 31.57 -25.85
C LEU A 584 26.42 30.72 -26.02
N ASN A 585 26.44 29.50 -25.49
CA ASN A 585 27.51 28.52 -25.68
C ASN A 585 27.65 28.12 -27.15
N LEU A 586 26.53 27.91 -27.86
CA LEU A 586 26.53 27.62 -29.29
C LEU A 586 27.23 28.70 -30.11
N VAL A 587 26.86 29.96 -29.87
CA VAL A 587 27.52 31.11 -30.55
C VAL A 587 29.00 31.18 -30.19
N LYS A 588 29.39 30.98 -28.95
CA LYS A 588 30.77 30.96 -28.46
C LYS A 588 31.60 29.86 -29.13
N PHE A 589 31.08 28.65 -29.22
CA PHE A 589 31.78 27.53 -29.85
C PHE A 589 31.83 27.66 -31.35
N GLN A 590 30.79 28.17 -32.02
CA GLN A 590 30.81 28.50 -33.43
C GLN A 590 31.85 29.56 -33.77
N TYR A 591 31.94 30.61 -32.94
CA TYR A 591 32.96 31.62 -33.11
C TYR A 591 34.37 31.02 -32.97
N SER A 592 34.61 30.20 -31.95
CA SER A 592 35.90 29.53 -31.75
C SER A 592 36.23 28.55 -32.88
N TYR A 593 35.25 27.83 -33.41
CA TYR A 593 35.40 26.98 -34.58
C TYR A 593 35.83 27.79 -35.84
N ASN A 594 35.19 28.94 -36.09
CA ASN A 594 35.51 29.82 -37.19
C ASN A 594 36.92 30.40 -37.07
N MET A 595 37.37 30.75 -35.84
CA MET A 595 38.71 31.20 -35.57
C MET A 595 39.75 30.10 -35.81
N ALA A 596 39.48 28.86 -35.39
CA ALA A 596 40.34 27.71 -35.66
C ALA A 596 40.46 27.43 -37.16
N SER A 597 39.36 27.52 -37.91
CA SER A 597 39.34 27.40 -39.39
C SER A 597 40.18 28.49 -40.06
N LYS A 598 40.12 29.73 -39.55
CA LYS A 598 40.94 30.85 -40.06
C LYS A 598 42.41 30.63 -39.80
N ILE A 599 42.79 30.09 -38.61
CA ILE A 599 44.20 29.72 -38.32
C ILE A 599 44.67 28.68 -39.32
N ILE A 600 43.90 27.64 -39.63
CA ILE A 600 44.26 26.64 -40.66
C ILE A 600 44.46 27.28 -42.02
N SER A 601 43.56 28.19 -42.42
CA SER A 601 43.66 28.91 -43.71
C SER A 601 44.94 29.76 -43.79
N VAL A 602 45.27 30.50 -42.73
CA VAL A 602 46.53 31.30 -42.66
C VAL A 602 47.76 30.38 -42.70
N MET A 603 47.73 29.25 -41.95
CA MET A 603 48.83 28.28 -42.00
C MET A 603 49.01 27.65 -43.36
N ASN A 604 47.92 27.33 -44.06
CA ASN A 604 47.98 26.84 -45.47
C ASN A 604 48.60 27.90 -46.38
N GLN A 605 48.23 29.18 -46.29
CA GLN A 605 48.84 30.27 -47.07
C GLN A 605 50.32 30.42 -46.76
N MET A 606 50.73 30.29 -45.49
CA MET A 606 52.15 30.32 -45.11
C MET A 606 52.92 29.13 -45.66
N LEU A 607 52.33 27.94 -45.67
CA LEU A 607 52.92 26.73 -46.26
C LEU A 607 53.01 26.84 -47.78
N ASP A 608 51.98 27.35 -48.44
CA ASP A 608 51.98 27.60 -49.89
C ASP A 608 53.08 28.52 -50.31
N LYS A 609 53.27 29.65 -49.58
CA LYS A 609 54.40 30.56 -49.79
C LYS A 609 55.75 29.88 -49.57
N LEU A 610 55.88 29.06 -48.54
CA LEU A 610 57.13 28.37 -48.21
C LEU A 610 57.46 27.31 -49.28
N ILE A 611 56.48 26.62 -49.84
CA ILE A 611 56.69 25.58 -50.87
C ILE A 611 56.93 26.19 -52.25
N ASN A 612 56.12 27.18 -52.66
CA ASN A 612 56.12 27.70 -54.00
C ASN A 612 57.05 28.93 -54.20
N ASP A 613 57.24 29.79 -53.15
CA ASP A 613 58.02 31.00 -53.26
C ASP A 613 59.47 30.86 -52.75
N THR A 614 59.79 29.85 -51.87
CA THR A 614 61.13 29.65 -51.31
C THR A 614 61.80 28.35 -51.78
N GLY A 615 61.12 27.47 -52.52
CA GLY A 615 61.61 26.18 -53.01
C GLY A 615 62.30 26.23 -54.36
N VAL A 616 62.54 27.40 -54.94
CA VAL A 616 63.26 27.54 -56.20
C VAL A 616 64.53 28.36 -56.03
N ALA A 617 65.63 27.67 -55.70
CA ALA A 617 66.96 28.09 -56.01
C ALA A 617 67.79 26.93 -56.54
#